data_4ad944b1f07c8e9dc92678b12a531df0
#
_entry.id   4ad944b1f07c8e9dc92678b12a531df0
#
_cell.length_a   1.000
_cell.length_b   1.000
_cell.length_c   1.000
_cell.angle_alpha   90.00
_cell.angle_beta   90.00
_cell.angle_gamma   90.00
#
_symmetry.space_group_name_H-M   'P 1'
#
loop_
_entity.id
_entity.type
_entity.pdbx_description
1 polymer ?
#
loop_
_entity_poly.entity_id
_entity_poly.type
_entity_poly.pdbx_seq_one_letter_code
_entity_poly.pdbx_strand_id
1 'polypeptide(L)'
;MSQYSTFRLGDRLFGLDLMMIREINRILDITPVPNARSHIRGLINLRGQIVTILDLGVRLGLARQEIIDTSHNIILKTTAELASARHEGAQPYTTSNDLVGFLVDAIGDVVEADESTIEPPSANVSEAEGGFLSGVLKTDAGLLVLLDIHEVLHGE
;
A
#
# COMPACT_ATOMS: atom_id res chain seq x y z
N MET A 1 -10.45 7.31 -15.86
CA MET A 1 -9.04 7.31 -15.48
C MET A 1 -8.88 7.13 -13.99
N SER A 2 -7.88 6.36 -13.59
CA SER A 2 -7.57 6.15 -12.18
C SER A 2 -6.32 6.91 -11.78
N GLN A 3 -6.25 7.30 -10.51
CA GLN A 3 -5.07 7.96 -9.94
C GLN A 3 -4.39 7.02 -8.96
N TYR A 4 -3.07 7.03 -8.99
CA TYR A 4 -2.24 6.19 -8.13
C TYR A 4 -1.25 7.03 -7.37
N SER A 5 -1.20 6.83 -6.06
CA SER A 5 -0.13 7.38 -5.25
C SER A 5 1.09 6.50 -5.41
N THR A 6 2.22 7.07 -5.75
CA THR A 6 3.46 6.32 -5.93
C THR A 6 4.35 6.44 -4.71
N PHE A 7 5.12 5.40 -4.48
CA PHE A 7 6.07 5.36 -3.36
C PHE A 7 7.20 4.39 -3.68
N ARG A 8 8.29 4.50 -2.93
CA ARG A 8 9.45 3.64 -3.12
C ARG A 8 9.65 2.71 -1.93
N LEU A 9 10.09 1.51 -2.26
CA LEU A 9 10.63 0.52 -1.32
C LEU A 9 11.99 0.12 -1.88
N GLY A 10 13.07 0.61 -1.26
CA GLY A 10 14.41 0.48 -1.83
C GLY A 10 14.47 1.19 -3.20
N ASP A 11 14.88 0.47 -4.21
CA ASP A 11 15.01 0.99 -5.58
C ASP A 11 13.74 0.81 -6.42
N ARG A 12 12.72 0.17 -5.86
CA ARG A 12 11.50 -0.18 -6.61
C ARG A 12 10.41 0.85 -6.42
N LEU A 13 9.67 1.11 -7.49
CA LEU A 13 8.54 2.04 -7.50
C LEU A 13 7.23 1.26 -7.50
N PHE A 14 6.37 1.58 -6.53
CA PHE A 14 5.06 0.95 -6.38
C PHE A 14 3.96 2.00 -6.40
N GLY A 15 2.74 1.56 -6.67
CA GLY A 15 1.59 2.42 -6.66
C GLY A 15 0.39 1.79 -5.99
N LEU A 16 -0.42 2.64 -5.35
CA LEU A 16 -1.69 2.29 -4.75
C LEU A 16 -2.77 3.19 -5.32
N ASP A 17 -3.94 2.62 -5.54
CA ASP A 17 -5.11 3.40 -5.95
C ASP A 17 -5.37 4.50 -4.90
N LEU A 18 -5.35 5.74 -5.36
CA LEU A 18 -5.52 6.91 -4.47
C LEU A 18 -6.83 6.86 -3.70
N MET A 19 -7.87 6.24 -4.27
CA MET A 19 -9.17 6.08 -3.62
C MET A 19 -9.11 5.24 -2.34
N MET A 20 -8.08 4.41 -2.20
CA MET A 20 -7.90 3.54 -1.05
C MET A 20 -7.16 4.21 0.11
N ILE A 21 -6.59 5.39 -0.13
CA ILE A 21 -5.74 6.07 0.84
C ILE A 21 -6.54 7.10 1.61
N ARG A 22 -6.48 7.01 2.95
CA ARG A 22 -7.09 7.98 3.84
C ARG A 22 -6.20 9.21 4.02
N GLU A 23 -4.92 8.97 4.30
CA GLU A 23 -3.93 10.03 4.49
C GLU A 23 -2.53 9.47 4.42
N ILE A 24 -1.56 10.35 4.24
CA ILE A 24 -0.13 10.03 4.29
C ILE A 24 0.47 10.93 5.35
N ASN A 25 1.22 10.35 6.30
CA ASN A 25 1.83 11.12 7.37
C ASN A 25 3.22 10.61 7.73
N ARG A 26 3.87 11.31 8.63
CA ARG A 26 5.21 10.99 9.11
C ARG A 26 5.24 10.67 10.60
N ILE A 27 4.23 9.99 11.11
CA ILE A 27 4.23 9.51 12.49
C ILE A 27 5.11 8.27 12.54
N LEU A 28 6.39 8.45 12.86
CA LEU A 28 7.40 7.40 12.77
C LEU A 28 7.78 6.83 14.15
N ASP A 29 7.16 7.31 15.22
CA ASP A 29 7.30 6.73 16.54
C ASP A 29 6.34 5.56 16.67
N ILE A 30 6.82 4.40 16.24
CA ILE A 30 6.02 3.19 16.12
C ILE A 30 6.30 2.30 17.33
N THR A 31 5.26 1.95 18.08
CA THR A 31 5.36 1.08 19.24
C THR A 31 5.34 -0.38 18.79
N PRO A 32 6.43 -1.15 19.01
CA PRO A 32 6.46 -2.55 18.59
C PRO A 32 5.45 -3.40 19.36
N VAL A 33 4.92 -4.43 18.70
CA VAL A 33 4.04 -5.41 19.33
C VAL A 33 4.80 -6.72 19.52
N PRO A 34 4.99 -7.19 20.76
CA PRO A 34 5.71 -8.44 21.00
C PRO A 34 5.03 -9.63 20.31
N ASN A 35 5.84 -10.50 19.71
CA ASN A 35 5.37 -11.74 19.05
C ASN A 35 4.42 -11.52 17.87
N ALA A 36 4.38 -10.32 17.32
CA ALA A 36 3.62 -10.07 16.09
C ALA A 36 4.31 -10.71 14.89
N ARG A 37 3.56 -10.89 13.80
CA ARG A 37 4.13 -11.40 12.54
C ARG A 37 5.21 -10.46 12.03
N SER A 38 6.18 -10.99 11.28
CA SER A 38 7.37 -10.23 10.86
C SER A 38 7.06 -8.97 10.06
N HIS A 39 5.93 -8.93 9.33
CA HIS A 39 5.54 -7.78 8.54
C HIS A 39 4.79 -6.72 9.36
N ILE A 40 4.49 -6.96 10.62
CA ILE A 40 3.88 -5.94 11.48
C ILE A 40 4.99 -5.15 12.15
N ARG A 41 5.05 -3.86 11.86
CA ARG A 41 6.04 -2.97 12.42
C ARG A 41 5.67 -2.53 13.84
N GLY A 42 4.40 -2.35 14.08
CA GLY A 42 3.87 -1.94 15.37
C GLY A 42 2.62 -1.09 15.26
N LEU A 43 2.40 -0.26 16.27
CA LEU A 43 1.21 0.58 16.37
C LEU A 43 1.60 2.06 16.46
N ILE A 44 0.76 2.91 15.91
CA ILE A 44 0.86 4.36 16.12
C ILE A 44 -0.46 4.88 16.70
N ASN A 45 -0.37 6.02 17.37
CA ASN A 45 -1.54 6.76 17.83
C ASN A 45 -1.79 7.89 16.83
N LEU A 46 -2.89 7.79 16.10
CA LEU A 46 -3.29 8.79 15.12
C LEU A 46 -4.49 9.54 15.64
N ARG A 47 -4.25 10.67 16.30
CA ARG A 47 -5.32 11.51 16.88
C ARG A 47 -6.28 10.72 17.75
N GLY A 48 -5.74 9.86 18.62
CA GLY A 48 -6.51 9.04 19.53
C GLY A 48 -6.97 7.69 18.98
N GLN A 49 -6.69 7.42 17.72
CA GLN A 49 -7.00 6.13 17.09
C GLN A 49 -5.75 5.29 16.95
N ILE A 50 -5.87 4.01 17.21
CA ILE A 50 -4.74 3.08 17.05
C ILE A 50 -4.71 2.57 15.62
N VAL A 51 -3.55 2.71 14.98
CA VAL A 51 -3.32 2.23 13.61
C VAL A 51 -2.22 1.19 13.64
N THR A 52 -2.46 0.04 13.03
CA THR A 52 -1.45 -0.99 12.84
C THR A 52 -0.58 -0.63 11.65
N ILE A 53 0.72 -0.56 11.84
CA ILE A 53 1.66 -0.23 10.76
C ILE A 53 2.32 -1.51 10.27
N LEU A 54 2.20 -1.77 8.98
CA LEU A 54 2.84 -2.89 8.31
C LEU A 54 4.12 -2.42 7.63
N ASP A 55 5.15 -3.25 7.75
CA ASP A 55 6.34 -3.11 6.92
C ASP A 55 6.02 -3.68 5.55
N LEU A 56 5.67 -2.81 4.62
CA LEU A 56 5.22 -3.25 3.30
C LEU A 56 6.33 -4.01 2.56
N GLY A 57 7.58 -3.59 2.73
CA GLY A 57 8.71 -4.28 2.13
C GLY A 57 8.77 -5.74 2.56
N VAL A 58 8.70 -6.00 3.87
CA VAL A 58 8.70 -7.37 4.41
C VAL A 58 7.50 -8.15 3.89
N ARG A 59 6.33 -7.53 3.87
CA ARG A 59 5.11 -8.18 3.38
C ARG A 59 5.25 -8.65 1.93
N LEU A 60 5.97 -7.88 1.11
CA LEU A 60 6.20 -8.20 -0.29
C LEU A 60 7.41 -9.11 -0.53
N GLY A 61 8.04 -9.59 0.54
CA GLY A 61 9.21 -10.47 0.44
C GLY A 61 10.54 -9.75 0.31
N LEU A 62 10.56 -8.45 0.51
CA LEU A 62 11.77 -7.64 0.51
C LEU A 62 12.38 -7.58 1.90
N ALA A 63 13.62 -7.11 1.99
CA ALA A 63 14.29 -6.93 3.28
C ALA A 63 13.58 -5.88 4.13
N ARG A 64 13.68 -6.03 5.44
CA ARG A 64 13.18 -5.02 6.38
C ARG A 64 13.89 -3.70 6.14
N GLN A 65 13.12 -2.63 5.99
CA GLN A 65 13.65 -1.30 5.75
C GLN A 65 13.92 -0.57 7.06
N GLU A 66 15.00 0.19 7.11
CA GLU A 66 15.25 1.14 8.18
C GLU A 66 14.32 2.34 8.00
N ILE A 67 13.93 2.96 9.12
CA ILE A 67 13.22 4.24 9.06
C ILE A 67 14.25 5.31 8.74
N ILE A 68 14.03 6.03 7.65
CA ILE A 68 14.92 7.08 7.15
C ILE A 68 14.18 8.41 7.05
N ASP A 69 14.88 9.48 6.69
CA ASP A 69 14.29 10.84 6.65
C ASP A 69 13.10 10.96 5.72
N THR A 70 13.06 10.15 4.68
CA THR A 70 11.97 10.18 3.69
C THR A 70 10.84 9.20 3.98
N SER A 71 10.96 8.40 5.04
CA SER A 71 9.94 7.41 5.39
C SER A 71 8.60 8.06 5.72
N HIS A 72 7.54 7.40 5.30
CA HIS A 72 6.15 7.84 5.52
C HIS A 72 5.26 6.65 5.82
N ASN A 73 4.12 6.92 6.44
CA ASN A 73 3.04 5.95 6.58
C ASN A 73 1.93 6.30 5.61
N ILE A 74 1.46 5.32 4.86
CA ILE A 74 0.28 5.44 4.01
C ILE A 74 -0.86 4.79 4.76
N ILE A 75 -1.80 5.59 5.26
CA ILE A 75 -2.94 5.09 6.05
C ILE A 75 -4.08 4.81 5.10
N LEU A 76 -4.60 3.59 5.17
CA LEU A 76 -5.66 3.13 4.27
C LEU A 76 -7.03 3.48 4.85
N LYS A 77 -7.99 3.70 3.96
CA LYS A 77 -9.40 3.75 4.35
C LYS A 77 -9.85 2.36 4.80
N THR A 78 -10.71 2.31 5.79
CA THR A 78 -11.34 1.05 6.22
C THR A 78 -12.36 0.61 5.19
N THR A 79 -12.79 -0.65 5.26
CA THR A 79 -13.85 -1.17 4.40
C THR A 79 -15.13 -0.34 4.55
N ALA A 80 -15.47 0.06 5.77
CA ALA A 80 -16.64 0.88 6.03
C ALA A 80 -16.54 2.26 5.36
N GLU A 81 -15.37 2.90 5.42
CA GLU A 81 -15.14 4.20 4.76
C GLU A 81 -15.28 4.08 3.24
N LEU A 82 -14.76 3.01 2.65
CA LEU A 82 -14.87 2.77 1.21
C LEU A 82 -16.31 2.54 0.78
N ALA A 83 -17.08 1.81 1.58
CA ALA A 83 -18.50 1.57 1.30
C ALA A 83 -19.30 2.88 1.31
N SER A 84 -19.00 3.80 2.23
CA SER A 84 -19.68 5.09 2.31
C SER A 84 -19.37 6.00 1.13
N ALA A 85 -18.17 5.90 0.56
CA ALA A 85 -17.75 6.74 -0.57
C ALA A 85 -18.08 6.14 -1.93
N ARG A 86 -18.61 4.91 -1.96
CA ARG A 86 -18.87 4.20 -3.22
C ARG A 86 -20.05 4.80 -3.96
N HIS A 87 -19.86 5.00 -5.27
CA HIS A 87 -20.94 5.39 -6.17
C HIS A 87 -21.64 4.16 -6.75
N GLU A 88 -22.88 4.33 -7.16
CA GLU A 88 -23.63 3.27 -7.82
C GLU A 88 -22.86 2.79 -9.05
N GLY A 89 -22.72 1.48 -9.19
CA GLY A 89 -21.99 0.84 -10.30
C GLY A 89 -20.48 0.74 -10.09
N ALA A 90 -19.94 1.32 -9.01
CA ALA A 90 -18.52 1.21 -8.72
C ALA A 90 -18.16 -0.18 -8.20
N GLN A 91 -16.93 -0.62 -8.47
CA GLN A 91 -16.43 -1.87 -7.92
C GLN A 91 -16.32 -1.76 -6.41
N PRO A 92 -16.69 -2.80 -5.66
CA PRO A 92 -16.50 -2.80 -4.23
C PRO A 92 -15.01 -2.95 -3.90
N TYR A 93 -14.49 -1.98 -3.17
CA TYR A 93 -13.16 -2.08 -2.59
C TYR A 93 -13.26 -2.63 -1.17
N THR A 94 -12.37 -3.54 -0.82
CA THR A 94 -12.28 -4.03 0.55
C THR A 94 -10.87 -3.86 1.07
N THR A 95 -10.75 -3.40 2.30
CA THR A 95 -9.49 -3.29 3.01
C THR A 95 -9.62 -4.05 4.32
N SER A 96 -9.47 -3.38 5.44
CA SER A 96 -9.62 -3.96 6.77
C SER A 96 -10.70 -3.19 7.53
N ASN A 97 -11.33 -3.82 8.50
CA ASN A 97 -12.23 -3.13 9.42
C ASN A 97 -11.45 -2.30 10.43
N ASP A 98 -10.19 -2.64 10.66
CA ASP A 98 -9.29 -1.89 11.52
C ASP A 98 -8.44 -0.93 10.69
N LEU A 99 -7.94 0.12 11.32
CA LEU A 99 -7.05 1.06 10.65
C LEU A 99 -5.68 0.41 10.45
N VAL A 100 -5.21 0.46 9.23
CA VAL A 100 -3.91 -0.10 8.82
C VAL A 100 -3.15 0.93 8.01
N GLY A 101 -1.86 1.01 8.22
CA GLY A 101 -0.97 1.83 7.41
C GLY A 101 0.22 1.03 6.91
N PHE A 102 0.81 1.50 5.82
CA PHE A 102 2.03 0.92 5.25
C PHE A 102 3.20 1.86 5.48
N LEU A 103 4.27 1.33 6.07
CA LEU A 103 5.54 2.05 6.17
C LEU A 103 6.26 1.90 4.83
N VAL A 104 6.61 3.03 4.22
CA VAL A 104 7.31 3.08 2.94
C VAL A 104 8.52 4.00 3.05
N ASP A 105 9.48 3.84 2.14
CA ASP A 105 10.75 4.56 2.22
C ASP A 105 10.66 6.00 1.73
N ALA A 106 9.80 6.26 0.76
CA ALA A 106 9.63 7.60 0.21
C ALA A 106 8.31 7.68 -0.56
N ILE A 107 7.74 8.87 -0.60
CA ILE A 107 6.51 9.16 -1.37
C ILE A 107 6.91 9.86 -2.66
N GLY A 108 6.31 9.44 -3.77
CA GLY A 108 6.49 10.07 -5.07
C GLY A 108 5.24 10.82 -5.52
N ASP A 109 5.20 11.11 -6.82
CA ASP A 109 4.09 11.85 -7.42
C ASP A 109 2.84 10.99 -7.56
N VAL A 110 1.68 11.65 -7.65
CA VAL A 110 0.45 10.99 -8.06
C VAL A 110 0.46 10.82 -9.57
N VAL A 111 0.22 9.60 -10.04
CA VAL A 111 0.20 9.27 -11.46
C VAL A 111 -1.23 8.99 -11.87
N GLU A 112 -1.66 9.62 -12.95
CA GLU A 112 -2.97 9.37 -13.55
C GLU A 112 -2.80 8.45 -14.75
N ALA A 113 -3.63 7.41 -14.84
CA ALA A 113 -3.51 6.43 -15.92
C ALA A 113 -4.88 5.94 -16.38
N ASP A 114 -4.97 5.70 -17.67
CA ASP A 114 -6.10 4.98 -18.26
C ASP A 114 -5.93 3.50 -17.91
N GLU A 115 -6.97 2.90 -17.37
CA GLU A 115 -6.96 1.50 -16.96
C GLU A 115 -6.62 0.56 -18.11
N SER A 116 -6.94 0.95 -19.36
CA SER A 116 -6.59 0.16 -20.55
C SER A 116 -5.08 0.06 -20.79
N THR A 117 -4.29 0.96 -20.22
CA THR A 117 -2.82 0.94 -20.38
C THR A 117 -2.11 0.12 -19.30
N ILE A 118 -2.85 -0.36 -18.31
CA ILE A 118 -2.29 -1.19 -17.24
C ILE A 118 -2.16 -2.61 -17.74
N GLU A 119 -0.95 -3.15 -17.67
CA GLU A 119 -0.68 -4.52 -18.08
C GLU A 119 -0.80 -5.46 -16.89
N PRO A 120 -1.35 -6.67 -17.08
CA PRO A 120 -1.34 -7.65 -15.99
C PRO A 120 0.09 -8.10 -15.71
N PRO A 121 0.42 -8.45 -14.46
CA PRO A 121 1.73 -8.99 -14.17
C PRO A 121 1.92 -10.34 -14.87
N SER A 122 3.15 -10.65 -15.28
CA SER A 122 3.43 -11.97 -15.84
C SER A 122 3.21 -13.05 -14.79
N ALA A 123 2.91 -14.28 -15.22
CA ALA A 123 2.69 -15.39 -14.29
C ALA A 123 3.92 -15.62 -13.39
N ASN A 124 5.11 -15.48 -13.93
CA ASN A 124 6.35 -15.67 -13.16
C ASN A 124 6.48 -14.63 -12.03
N VAL A 125 6.13 -13.38 -12.34
CA VAL A 125 6.19 -12.29 -11.35
C VAL A 125 5.10 -12.46 -10.30
N SER A 126 3.87 -12.79 -10.72
CA SER A 126 2.76 -12.99 -9.79
C SER A 126 3.05 -14.08 -8.77
N GLU A 127 3.62 -15.20 -9.21
CA GLU A 127 3.98 -16.30 -8.31
C GLU A 127 5.08 -15.89 -7.33
N ALA A 128 6.12 -15.21 -7.84
CA ALA A 128 7.26 -14.80 -7.04
C ALA A 128 6.86 -13.79 -5.94
N GLU A 129 5.90 -12.92 -6.23
CA GLU A 129 5.45 -11.88 -5.30
C GLU A 129 4.20 -12.30 -4.51
N GLY A 130 3.82 -13.56 -4.55
CA GLY A 130 2.71 -14.10 -3.76
C GLY A 130 1.33 -13.61 -4.18
N GLY A 131 1.17 -13.07 -5.39
CA GLY A 131 -0.12 -12.59 -5.88
C GLY A 131 -0.48 -11.19 -5.43
N PHE A 132 0.46 -10.43 -4.85
CA PHE A 132 0.19 -9.09 -4.33
C PHE A 132 0.09 -8.00 -5.41
N LEU A 133 0.43 -8.32 -6.67
CA LEU A 133 0.45 -7.36 -7.75
C LEU A 133 -0.86 -7.38 -8.53
N SER A 134 -1.42 -6.21 -8.79
CA SER A 134 -2.61 -6.09 -9.62
C SER A 134 -2.30 -5.70 -11.06
N GLY A 135 -1.15 -5.12 -11.32
CA GLY A 135 -0.76 -4.71 -12.66
C GLY A 135 0.57 -3.98 -12.69
N VAL A 136 0.97 -3.64 -13.90
CA VAL A 136 2.20 -2.89 -14.15
C VAL A 136 1.89 -1.76 -15.12
N LEU A 137 2.38 -0.57 -14.82
CA LEU A 137 2.22 0.60 -15.65
C LEU A 137 3.59 1.13 -16.07
N LYS A 138 3.75 1.40 -17.35
CA LYS A 138 4.98 2.04 -17.86
C LYS A 138 4.88 3.53 -17.66
N THR A 139 5.88 4.10 -17.01
CA THR A 139 5.96 5.55 -16.77
C THR A 139 7.32 6.07 -17.23
N ASP A 140 7.45 7.39 -17.33
CA ASP A 140 8.73 8.03 -17.67
C ASP A 140 9.80 7.73 -16.62
N ALA A 141 9.41 7.48 -15.37
CA ALA A 141 10.31 7.15 -14.29
C ALA A 141 10.66 5.65 -14.23
N GLY A 142 10.10 4.83 -15.10
CA GLY A 142 10.31 3.38 -15.16
C GLY A 142 9.00 2.61 -14.98
N LEU A 143 9.11 1.37 -14.55
CA LEU A 143 7.94 0.53 -14.31
C LEU A 143 7.34 0.83 -12.94
N LEU A 144 6.04 1.12 -12.94
CA LEU A 144 5.26 1.30 -11.72
C LEU A 144 4.48 0.01 -11.46
N VAL A 145 4.76 -0.62 -10.33
CA VAL A 145 4.09 -1.87 -9.95
C VAL A 145 2.89 -1.52 -9.07
N LEU A 146 1.70 -1.89 -9.53
CA LEU A 146 0.47 -1.62 -8.80
C LEU A 146 0.15 -2.78 -7.87
N LEU A 147 -0.23 -2.45 -6.64
CA LEU A 147 -0.51 -3.45 -5.62
C LEU A 147 -2.01 -3.71 -5.47
N ASP A 148 -2.34 -4.97 -5.22
CA ASP A 148 -3.68 -5.38 -4.82
C ASP A 148 -3.75 -5.30 -3.30
N ILE A 149 -4.40 -4.26 -2.78
CA ILE A 149 -4.45 -4.00 -1.34
C ILE A 149 -5.14 -5.15 -0.59
N HIS A 150 -6.20 -5.71 -1.16
CA HIS A 150 -6.90 -6.82 -0.52
C HIS A 150 -5.94 -8.02 -0.31
N GLU A 151 -5.19 -8.38 -1.34
CA GLU A 151 -4.23 -9.48 -1.25
C GLU A 151 -3.07 -9.15 -0.29
N VAL A 152 -2.61 -7.90 -0.29
CA VAL A 152 -1.56 -7.48 0.64
C VAL A 152 -2.01 -7.65 2.09
N LEU A 153 -3.26 -7.29 2.40
CA LEU A 153 -3.79 -7.34 3.76
C LEU A 153 -4.23 -8.74 4.18
N HIS A 154 -4.77 -9.54 3.28
CA HIS A 154 -5.44 -10.80 3.59
C HIS A 154 -4.84 -12.02 2.89
N GLY A 155 -3.93 -11.83 1.96
CA GLY A 155 -3.25 -12.92 1.27
C GLY A 155 -2.29 -13.69 2.19
N GLU A 156 -2.00 -14.92 1.85
CA GLU A 156 -1.07 -15.78 2.62
C GLU A 156 0.39 -15.59 2.24
#